data_6249de17368d33c3c4513eb77f03ada6
#
_entry.id   6249de17368d33c3c4513eb77f03ada6
#
_cell.length_a   1.000
_cell.length_b   1.000
_cell.length_c   1.000
_cell.angle_alpha   90.00
_cell.angle_beta   90.00
_cell.angle_gamma   90.00
#
_symmetry.space_group_name_H-M   'P 1'
#
loop_
_entity.id
_entity.type
_entity.pdbx_description
1 polymer ?
#
loop_
_entity_poly.entity_id
_entity_poly.type
_entity_poly.pdbx_seq_one_letter_code
_entity_poly.pdbx_strand_id
1 'polypeptide(L)' 'MGKKQLEDGKYEDALNSFEQAISLNQNDPDLWNLKGIALRSLGRYNEAINCFNKSLGIDPRDKNS' A
#
# COMPACT_ATOMS: atom_id res chain seq x y z
N MET A 1 9.43 22.28 -3.82
CA MET A 1 9.71 21.74 -2.60
C MET A 1 8.54 21.72 -1.73
N GLY A 2 7.84 22.75 -1.57
CA GLY A 2 6.68 22.76 -0.73
C GLY A 2 5.65 21.73 -1.16
N LYS A 3 5.51 21.56 -2.45
CA LYS A 3 4.59 20.64 -2.89
C LYS A 3 4.89 19.24 -2.46
N LYS A 4 6.14 18.90 -2.39
CA LYS A 4 6.50 17.63 -1.98
C LYS A 4 6.11 17.38 -0.58
N GLN A 5 6.23 18.34 0.27
CA GLN A 5 5.87 18.18 1.65
C GLN A 5 4.39 17.96 1.80
N LEU A 6 3.58 18.65 1.02
CA LEU A 6 2.17 18.49 1.10
C LEU A 6 1.78 17.09 0.65
N GLU A 7 2.43 16.60 -0.39
CA GLU A 7 2.10 15.30 -0.89
C GLU A 7 2.49 14.24 0.12
N ASP A 8 3.61 14.43 0.80
CA ASP A 8 4.04 13.48 1.80
C ASP A 8 3.02 13.39 2.92
N GLY A 9 2.45 14.51 3.31
CA GLY A 9 1.43 14.50 4.33
C GLY A 9 0.22 13.73 3.90
N LYS A 10 -0.18 13.88 2.65
CA LYS A 10 -1.33 13.17 2.18
C LYS A 10 -1.07 11.68 2.14
N TYR A 11 0.12 11.26 1.76
CA TYR A 11 0.42 9.84 1.70
C TYR A 11 0.44 9.24 3.11
N GLU A 12 0.87 10.00 4.10
CA GLU A 12 0.86 9.49 5.46
C GLU A 12 -0.57 9.26 5.92
N ASP A 13 -1.46 10.19 5.64
CA ASP A 13 -2.84 10.05 6.02
C ASP A 13 -3.46 8.87 5.27
N ALA A 14 -3.16 8.74 4.00
CA ALA A 14 -3.68 7.65 3.20
C ALA A 14 -3.19 6.32 3.77
N LEU A 15 -1.93 6.27 4.19
CA LEU A 15 -1.38 5.06 4.72
C LEU A 15 -2.14 4.62 5.96
N ASN A 16 -2.44 5.57 6.84
CA ASN A 16 -3.20 5.25 8.03
C ASN A 16 -4.58 4.71 7.68
N SER A 17 -5.23 5.30 6.70
CA SER A 17 -6.54 4.85 6.29
C SER A 17 -6.47 3.44 5.72
N PHE A 18 -5.45 3.17 4.89
CA PHE A 18 -5.32 1.84 4.31
C PHE A 18 -5.04 0.80 5.40
N GLU A 19 -4.25 1.17 6.40
CA GLU A 19 -3.96 0.23 7.46
C GLU A 19 -5.20 -0.12 8.24
N GLN A 20 -6.05 0.87 8.49
CA GLN A 20 -7.28 0.60 9.21
C GLN A 20 -8.20 -0.28 8.37
N ALA A 21 -8.27 -0.02 7.08
CA ALA A 21 -9.11 -0.82 6.21
C ALA A 21 -8.60 -2.26 6.14
N ILE A 22 -7.28 -2.43 6.09
CA ILE A 22 -6.69 -3.75 6.05
C ILE A 22 -7.01 -4.50 7.33
N SER A 23 -7.02 -3.79 8.44
CA SER A 23 -7.33 -4.42 9.71
C SER A 23 -8.72 -5.02 9.68
N LEU A 24 -9.64 -4.40 8.95
CA LEU A 24 -10.98 -4.89 8.85
C LEU A 24 -11.12 -5.96 7.77
N ASN A 25 -10.27 -5.93 6.76
CA ASN A 25 -10.35 -6.88 5.67
C ASN A 25 -8.96 -7.22 5.17
N GLN A 26 -8.30 -8.16 5.84
CA GLN A 26 -6.93 -8.48 5.53
C GLN A 26 -6.77 -9.26 4.24
N ASN A 27 -7.86 -9.76 3.69
CA ASN A 27 -7.77 -10.52 2.46
C ASN A 27 -8.08 -9.71 1.22
N ASP A 28 -8.05 -8.41 1.31
CA ASP A 28 -8.33 -7.56 0.17
C ASP A 28 -7.01 -7.15 -0.47
N PRO A 29 -6.64 -7.72 -1.63
CA PRO A 29 -5.36 -7.41 -2.26
C PRO A 29 -5.28 -5.95 -2.71
N ASP A 30 -6.41 -5.33 -3.01
CA ASP A 30 -6.39 -3.95 -3.45
C ASP A 30 -5.89 -3.04 -2.33
N LEU A 31 -6.28 -3.32 -1.09
CA LEU A 31 -5.85 -2.50 0.02
C LEU A 31 -4.35 -2.61 0.23
N TRP A 32 -3.81 -3.83 0.12
CA TRP A 32 -2.38 -4.01 0.27
C TRP A 32 -1.62 -3.31 -0.86
N ASN A 33 -2.20 -3.35 -2.06
CA ASN A 33 -1.58 -2.69 -3.19
C ASN A 33 -1.57 -1.19 -3.00
N LEU A 34 -2.68 -0.61 -2.55
CA LEU A 34 -2.76 0.82 -2.30
C LEU A 34 -1.80 1.23 -1.20
N LYS A 35 -1.68 0.43 -0.15
CA LYS A 35 -0.75 0.75 0.91
C LYS A 35 0.67 0.73 0.36
N GLY A 36 0.99 -0.22 -0.50
CA GLY A 36 2.31 -0.28 -1.11
C GLY A 36 2.61 0.95 -1.94
N ILE A 37 1.62 1.44 -2.67
CA ILE A 37 1.81 2.63 -3.49
C ILE A 37 2.10 3.83 -2.59
N ALA A 38 1.37 3.96 -1.48
CA ALA A 38 1.61 5.07 -0.56
C ALA A 38 3.01 4.97 0.04
N LEU A 39 3.44 3.78 0.41
CA LEU A 39 4.76 3.60 0.98
C LEU A 39 5.84 3.94 -0.05
N ARG A 40 5.64 3.52 -1.28
CA ARG A 40 6.61 3.82 -2.32
C ARG A 40 6.72 5.32 -2.53
N SER A 41 5.59 6.02 -2.51
CA SER A 41 5.61 7.45 -2.68
C SER A 41 6.32 8.16 -1.54
N LEU A 42 6.33 7.56 -0.36
CA LEU A 42 7.02 8.12 0.77
C LEU A 42 8.49 7.73 0.78
N GLY A 43 8.93 6.91 -0.15
CA GLY A 43 10.32 6.47 -0.18
C GLY A 43 10.58 5.23 0.64
N ARG A 44 9.54 4.61 1.17
CA ARG A 44 9.71 3.44 2.01
C ARG A 44 9.57 2.20 1.14
N TYR A 45 10.55 2.00 0.27
CA TYR A 45 10.45 0.99 -0.77
C TYR A 45 10.41 -0.44 -0.25
N ASN A 46 11.16 -0.74 0.79
CA ASN A 46 11.16 -2.10 1.30
C ASN A 46 9.78 -2.48 1.82
N GLU A 47 9.13 -1.57 2.49
CA GLU A 47 7.81 -1.84 3.01
C GLU A 47 6.81 -1.93 1.88
N ALA A 48 6.98 -1.10 0.86
CA ALA A 48 6.09 -1.14 -0.29
C ALA A 48 6.17 -2.51 -0.98
N ILE A 49 7.38 -3.02 -1.14
CA ILE A 49 7.55 -4.31 -1.78
C ILE A 49 6.87 -5.40 -0.96
N ASN A 50 6.97 -5.32 0.37
CA ASN A 50 6.31 -6.29 1.21
C ASN A 50 4.80 -6.25 1.02
N CYS A 51 4.23 -5.06 0.85
CA CYS A 51 2.80 -4.94 0.64
C CYS A 51 2.39 -5.51 -0.72
N PHE A 52 3.21 -5.27 -1.74
CA PHE A 52 2.90 -5.79 -3.05
C PHE A 52 2.97 -7.32 -3.05
N ASN A 53 3.95 -7.88 -2.35
CA ASN A 53 4.06 -9.32 -2.25
C ASN A 53 2.86 -9.91 -1.51
N LYS A 54 2.40 -9.20 -0.49
CA LYS A 54 1.26 -9.65 0.26
C LYS A 54 0.03 -9.65 -0.65
N SER A 55 -0.12 -8.60 -1.45
CA SER A 55 -1.24 -8.50 -2.36
C SER A 55 -1.25 -9.68 -3.35
N LEU A 56 -0.09 -10.03 -3.87
CA LEU A 56 0.01 -11.13 -4.80
C LEU A 56 -0.32 -12.45 -4.11
N GLY A 57 0.03 -12.59 -2.86
CA GLY A 57 -0.27 -13.80 -2.12
C GLY A 57 -1.74 -13.98 -1.87
N ILE A 58 -2.46 -12.88 -1.73
CA ILE A 58 -3.88 -12.96 -1.49
C ILE A 58 -4.62 -13.24 -2.78
N ASP A 59 -4.17 -12.63 -3.87
CA ASP A 59 -4.84 -12.76 -5.14
C ASP A 59 -3.93 -13.37 -6.17
N PRO A 60 -3.82 -14.66 -6.21
CA PRO A 60 -2.89 -15.31 -7.10
C PRO A 60 -3.44 -15.54 -8.49
N ARG A 61 -4.27 -14.68 -9.00
CA ARG A 61 -4.81 -14.85 -10.26
C ARG A 61 -3.82 -15.10 -11.31
N ASP A 62 -2.69 -14.47 -11.16
CA ASP A 62 -1.74 -14.57 -12.13
C ASP A 62 -1.26 -15.94 -12.30
N LYS A 63 -1.06 -16.69 -11.31
CA LYS A 63 -0.48 -17.87 -11.50
C LYS A 63 -1.39 -18.84 -11.97
N ASN A 64 -2.59 -18.65 -11.86
CA ASN A 64 -3.39 -19.53 -12.33
C ASN A 64 -3.35 -19.77 -13.65
N SER A 65 -3.02 -18.87 -14.18
CA SER A 65 -2.91 -19.04 -15.47
C SER A 65 -2.19 -20.09 -15.82
#